data_b001dd4708ee5ee13d6815b943e3559d
#
_entry.id   b001dd4708ee5ee13d6815b943e3559d
#
_cell.length_a   1.000
_cell.length_b   1.000
_cell.length_c   1.000
_cell.angle_alpha   90.00
_cell.angle_beta   90.00
_cell.angle_gamma   90.00
#
_symmetry.space_group_name_H-M   'P 1'
#
loop_
_entity.id
_entity.type
_entity.pdbx_description
1 polymer ?
#
loop_
_entity_poly.entity_id
_entity_poly.type
_entity_poly.pdbx_seq_one_letter_code
_entity_poly.pdbx_strand_id
1 'polypeptide(L)'
;MSHAPAPLRPPEDSLCAARSAENRHLDDPACIPRAGERRARRVLRQPLPAPPRASAPLPDSSDWSFALLERYHDAIRGAAERHGLDTYPVQLEIISAEQMMDAYASVGMPVNYRHWSFGKEYIAIDKRYRRGHMGLAYEIVINSNPCIAYLMEENSTAMQALVMAHAAYGHNSFFKGNYLFRMWTDASSIIDYLVFARHYVAECEERYGQDTVEELLDSCHALASFGVDRYRRPSRKSLAQELSARREREAYAQQQVNRLWSTLPYQAEKADAAPLPPRFPSEPQENLLYFIEKHAPLLEPWQRELVRLVRKIAQYFYPQRQTQVMNEGWAVFWHHHLLNCLYDEGQLSDGLMLEWLGLHTNVLYQPPLRSRAYTGINPYALGFAMYRDIRRICESPTPEDRQWFPDIAGSPWLATLDHAMRNYKDESFVGQFLSPRLMRQLRLFAVHDDAQAPDLEVAAIHDAAGYLELRQTLSRQYDLGTREPNIQVWDVNLKGDRTLVLRHTQHSERPLGESTLEVLKHTARLWGFGVRLESLDARGTLAQEWQVPAPPH
;
A
#
# COMPACT_ATOMS: atom_id res chain seq x y z
N MET A 1 8.10 -41.24 -30.52
CA MET A 1 6.75 -40.93 -29.97
C MET A 1 6.99 -40.14 -28.68
N SER A 2 6.98 -38.83 -28.79
CA SER A 2 7.22 -37.89 -27.67
C SER A 2 5.90 -37.74 -26.94
N HIS A 3 5.82 -38.20 -25.69
CA HIS A 3 4.69 -37.91 -24.82
C HIS A 3 4.83 -36.47 -24.37
N ALA A 4 3.96 -35.61 -24.85
CA ALA A 4 3.79 -34.27 -24.27
C ALA A 4 3.35 -34.44 -22.80
N PRO A 5 3.95 -33.71 -21.85
CA PRO A 5 3.53 -33.74 -20.45
C PRO A 5 2.10 -33.23 -20.28
N ALA A 6 1.33 -33.86 -19.41
CA ALA A 6 -0.02 -33.42 -19.09
C ALA A 6 0.00 -32.03 -18.47
N PRO A 7 -0.98 -31.17 -18.76
CA PRO A 7 -1.03 -29.82 -18.15
C PRO A 7 -1.17 -29.93 -16.63
N LEU A 8 -0.43 -29.06 -15.91
CA LEU A 8 -0.60 -28.87 -14.47
C LEU A 8 -2.02 -28.32 -14.23
N ARG A 9 -2.80 -28.97 -13.39
CA ARG A 9 -4.11 -28.47 -12.96
C ARG A 9 -3.89 -27.44 -11.85
N PRO A 10 -4.36 -26.21 -11.99
CA PRO A 10 -4.42 -25.29 -10.85
C PRO A 10 -5.38 -25.88 -9.80
N PRO A 11 -5.17 -25.62 -8.51
CA PRO A 11 -6.13 -26.00 -7.48
C PRO A 11 -7.47 -25.35 -7.79
N GLU A 12 -8.53 -26.15 -7.83
CA GLU A 12 -9.90 -25.66 -8.02
C GLU A 12 -10.23 -24.64 -6.92
N ASP A 13 -10.88 -23.56 -7.31
CA ASP A 13 -11.24 -22.38 -6.53
C ASP A 13 -11.95 -22.70 -5.18
N SER A 14 -11.25 -23.23 -4.20
CA SER A 14 -11.75 -23.31 -2.82
C SER A 14 -11.81 -21.93 -2.13
N LEU A 15 -11.15 -20.92 -2.72
CA LEU A 15 -11.14 -19.53 -2.23
C LEU A 15 -12.36 -18.70 -2.63
N CYS A 16 -13.16 -19.14 -3.61
CA CYS A 16 -14.38 -18.43 -4.02
C CYS A 16 -15.62 -18.78 -3.19
N ALA A 17 -15.68 -19.96 -2.59
CA ALA A 17 -16.90 -20.42 -1.90
C ALA A 17 -17.10 -19.82 -0.50
N ALA A 18 -16.05 -19.39 0.20
CA ALA A 18 -16.14 -18.80 1.53
C ALA A 18 -16.59 -17.31 1.52
N ARG A 19 -16.57 -16.64 0.35
CA ARG A 19 -16.91 -15.21 0.24
C ARG A 19 -18.39 -14.90 0.10
N SER A 20 -19.26 -15.90 -0.06
CA SER A 20 -20.69 -15.65 -0.39
C SER A 20 -21.59 -15.46 0.82
N ALA A 21 -21.18 -15.80 2.02
CA ALA A 21 -22.07 -15.81 3.19
C ALA A 21 -22.03 -14.55 4.07
N GLU A 22 -20.92 -13.80 4.12
CA GLU A 22 -20.78 -12.67 5.04
C GLU A 22 -21.04 -11.28 4.43
N ASN A 23 -21.14 -11.17 3.10
CA ASN A 23 -21.26 -9.86 2.43
C ASN A 23 -22.68 -9.45 2.04
N ARG A 24 -23.74 -10.08 2.59
CA ARG A 24 -25.13 -9.73 2.21
C ARG A 24 -25.74 -8.53 2.93
N HIS A 25 -25.02 -7.87 3.83
CA HIS A 25 -25.58 -6.77 4.65
C HIS A 25 -25.00 -5.38 4.37
N LEU A 26 -24.20 -5.18 3.33
CA LEU A 26 -23.57 -3.87 3.04
C LEU A 26 -24.12 -3.14 1.80
N ASP A 27 -25.09 -3.70 1.08
CA ASP A 27 -25.63 -3.10 -0.16
C ASP A 27 -27.06 -2.53 -0.01
N ASP A 28 -27.47 -2.09 1.20
CA ASP A 28 -28.74 -1.36 1.36
C ASP A 28 -28.49 0.15 1.39
N PRO A 29 -28.86 0.90 0.33
CA PRO A 29 -28.65 2.35 0.26
C PRO A 29 -29.59 3.18 1.16
N ALA A 30 -30.39 2.53 2.01
CA ALA A 30 -31.40 3.22 2.83
C ALA A 30 -30.93 3.65 4.23
N CYS A 31 -29.67 3.38 4.64
CA CYS A 31 -29.14 3.76 5.96
C CYS A 31 -28.17 4.95 5.92
N ILE A 32 -28.61 6.09 5.39
CA ILE A 32 -28.00 7.39 5.73
C ILE A 32 -28.86 8.00 6.86
N PRO A 33 -28.36 8.12 8.09
CA PRO A 33 -29.12 8.78 9.15
C PRO A 33 -29.27 10.26 8.85
N ARG A 34 -30.51 10.73 8.70
CA ARG A 34 -30.82 12.17 8.65
C ARG A 34 -30.40 12.81 9.98
N ALA A 35 -29.67 13.90 9.88
CA ALA A 35 -29.35 14.77 11.02
C ALA A 35 -30.65 15.31 11.65
N GLY A 36 -30.89 14.96 12.89
CA GLY A 36 -31.98 15.51 13.68
C GLY A 36 -32.43 14.55 14.76
N GLU A 37 -31.81 14.63 15.93
CA GLU A 37 -32.34 14.49 17.28
C GLU A 37 -31.24 14.01 18.24
N ARG A 38 -30.51 14.97 18.79
CA ARG A 38 -29.57 14.72 19.90
C ARG A 38 -30.37 14.52 21.19
N ARG A 39 -30.67 13.27 21.55
CA ARG A 39 -30.92 12.91 22.94
C ARG A 39 -29.57 12.67 23.62
N ALA A 40 -29.20 13.60 24.49
CA ALA A 40 -28.06 13.45 25.38
C ALA A 40 -28.22 12.19 26.25
N ARG A 41 -27.56 11.10 25.87
CA ARG A 41 -27.35 9.95 26.77
C ARG A 41 -26.27 10.36 27.77
N ARG A 42 -26.69 10.49 29.01
CA ARG A 42 -25.82 10.64 30.19
C ARG A 42 -24.89 9.41 30.23
N VAL A 43 -23.65 9.57 29.74
CA VAL A 43 -22.62 8.53 29.86
C VAL A 43 -22.22 8.52 31.33
N LEU A 44 -22.67 7.51 32.06
CA LEU A 44 -22.13 7.16 33.37
C LEU A 44 -20.64 6.89 33.15
N ARG A 45 -19.76 7.73 33.69
CA ARG A 45 -18.33 7.46 33.80
C ARG A 45 -18.18 6.17 34.61
N GLN A 46 -17.87 5.07 33.95
CA GLN A 46 -17.34 3.91 34.65
C GLN A 46 -16.01 4.34 35.27
N PRO A 47 -15.77 4.06 36.55
CA PRO A 47 -14.46 4.29 37.14
C PRO A 47 -13.44 3.47 36.36
N LEU A 48 -12.31 4.10 36.03
CA LEU A 48 -11.16 3.39 35.48
C LEU A 48 -10.89 2.16 36.34
N PRO A 49 -10.65 0.99 35.73
CA PRO A 49 -10.26 -0.19 36.49
C PRO A 49 -9.04 0.15 37.36
N ALA A 50 -9.07 -0.30 38.60
CA ALA A 50 -7.97 -0.11 39.54
C ALA A 50 -6.66 -0.55 38.86
N PRO A 51 -5.54 0.17 39.08
CA PRO A 51 -4.26 -0.22 38.51
C PRO A 51 -3.98 -1.70 38.87
N PRO A 52 -3.57 -2.50 37.88
CA PRO A 52 -3.23 -3.88 38.16
C PRO A 52 -2.18 -3.94 39.25
N ARG A 53 -2.27 -4.94 40.15
CA ARG A 53 -1.23 -5.21 41.16
C ARG A 53 0.12 -5.15 40.46
N ALA A 54 1.07 -4.39 41.04
CA ALA A 54 2.41 -4.22 40.49
C ALA A 54 2.96 -5.61 40.08
N SER A 55 3.05 -5.83 38.78
CA SER A 55 3.71 -7.00 38.22
C SER A 55 5.20 -6.91 38.59
N ALA A 56 5.82 -8.05 38.89
CA ALA A 56 7.24 -8.05 39.22
C ALA A 56 8.07 -7.43 38.11
N PRO A 57 9.13 -6.63 38.42
CA PRO A 57 10.00 -6.05 37.42
C PRO A 57 10.53 -7.11 36.45
N LEU A 58 10.61 -6.77 35.16
CA LEU A 58 11.24 -7.62 34.16
C LEU A 58 12.77 -7.60 34.41
N PRO A 59 13.49 -8.71 34.22
CA PRO A 59 14.94 -8.73 34.37
C PRO A 59 15.59 -7.79 33.36
N ASP A 60 16.53 -7.00 33.86
CA ASP A 60 17.38 -6.13 33.07
C ASP A 60 18.65 -6.91 32.70
N SER A 61 18.72 -7.39 31.46
CA SER A 61 19.88 -8.08 30.91
C SER A 61 20.14 -7.57 29.52
N SER A 62 21.42 -7.31 29.20
CA SER A 62 21.84 -6.97 27.84
C SER A 62 21.60 -8.14 26.88
N ASP A 63 21.80 -9.35 27.38
CA ASP A 63 21.67 -10.58 26.62
C ASP A 63 20.29 -11.21 26.87
N TRP A 64 19.60 -11.53 25.83
CA TRP A 64 18.28 -12.14 25.90
C TRP A 64 18.34 -13.67 25.91
N SER A 65 17.30 -14.29 26.44
CA SER A 65 16.99 -15.71 26.33
C SER A 65 15.52 -15.87 25.90
N PHE A 66 15.15 -17.02 25.33
CA PHE A 66 13.75 -17.27 24.96
C PHE A 66 12.78 -17.06 26.12
N ALA A 67 13.13 -17.56 27.32
CA ALA A 67 12.30 -17.37 28.51
C ALA A 67 12.17 -15.89 28.93
N LEU A 68 13.21 -15.07 28.68
CA LEU A 68 13.15 -13.63 28.92
C LEU A 68 12.29 -12.94 27.87
N LEU A 69 12.43 -13.29 26.57
CA LEU A 69 11.61 -12.75 25.50
C LEU A 69 10.13 -13.07 25.69
N GLU A 70 9.77 -14.28 26.13
CA GLU A 70 8.38 -14.64 26.47
C GLU A 70 7.81 -13.72 27.55
N ARG A 71 8.57 -13.40 28.58
CA ARG A 71 8.13 -12.49 29.66
C ARG A 71 7.90 -11.07 29.12
N TYR A 72 8.81 -10.55 28.29
CA TYR A 72 8.63 -9.24 27.64
C TYR A 72 7.42 -9.25 26.71
N HIS A 73 7.26 -10.30 25.91
CA HIS A 73 6.13 -10.46 25.02
C HIS A 73 4.80 -10.47 25.79
N ASP A 74 4.72 -11.21 26.90
CA ASP A 74 3.52 -11.28 27.73
C ASP A 74 3.18 -9.93 28.37
N ALA A 75 4.18 -9.18 28.84
CA ALA A 75 3.98 -7.84 29.38
C ALA A 75 3.47 -6.86 28.32
N ILE A 76 4.09 -6.85 27.13
CA ILE A 76 3.69 -6.01 25.99
C ILE A 76 2.29 -6.39 25.52
N ARG A 77 1.98 -7.70 25.41
CA ARG A 77 0.64 -8.19 25.07
C ARG A 77 -0.41 -7.67 26.04
N GLY A 78 -0.16 -7.81 27.35
CA GLY A 78 -1.07 -7.32 28.37
C GLY A 78 -1.29 -5.81 28.28
N ALA A 79 -0.25 -5.03 27.97
CA ALA A 79 -0.38 -3.58 27.75
C ALA A 79 -1.20 -3.29 26.49
N ALA A 80 -0.96 -3.99 25.39
CA ALA A 80 -1.70 -3.83 24.13
C ALA A 80 -3.20 -4.16 24.28
N GLU A 81 -3.51 -5.26 24.99
CA GLU A 81 -4.90 -5.66 25.29
C GLU A 81 -5.65 -4.62 26.15
N ARG A 82 -4.97 -4.03 27.16
CA ARG A 82 -5.56 -2.95 27.98
C ARG A 82 -5.94 -1.71 27.16
N HIS A 83 -5.22 -1.47 26.07
CA HIS A 83 -5.52 -0.36 25.13
C HIS A 83 -6.43 -0.76 23.98
N GLY A 84 -6.91 -2.01 23.95
CA GLY A 84 -7.87 -2.49 22.94
C GLY A 84 -7.27 -2.64 21.53
N LEU A 85 -5.95 -2.89 21.42
CA LEU A 85 -5.34 -3.20 20.13
C LEU A 85 -5.88 -4.53 19.59
N ASP A 86 -6.49 -4.47 18.42
CA ASP A 86 -7.04 -5.64 17.73
C ASP A 86 -5.99 -6.22 16.77
N THR A 87 -5.39 -7.35 17.18
CA THR A 87 -4.29 -8.01 16.45
C THR A 87 -4.67 -9.42 16.01
N TYR A 88 -4.00 -9.94 14.96
CA TYR A 88 -3.93 -11.38 14.73
C TYR A 88 -3.11 -12.05 15.82
N PRO A 89 -3.28 -13.38 16.07
CA PRO A 89 -2.32 -14.14 16.86
C PRO A 89 -0.89 -13.89 16.38
N VAL A 90 0.06 -13.82 17.28
CA VAL A 90 1.46 -13.47 16.99
C VAL A 90 2.32 -14.74 16.96
N GLN A 91 3.18 -14.84 15.94
CA GLN A 91 4.26 -15.81 15.86
C GLN A 91 5.58 -15.04 15.78
N LEU A 92 6.43 -15.18 16.79
CA LEU A 92 7.76 -14.58 16.83
C LEU A 92 8.79 -15.60 16.37
N GLU A 93 9.65 -15.21 15.45
CA GLU A 93 10.75 -16.03 14.94
C GLU A 93 12.06 -15.26 15.02
N ILE A 94 13.08 -15.90 15.60
CA ILE A 94 14.42 -15.31 15.68
C ILE A 94 15.23 -15.82 14.48
N ILE A 95 15.82 -14.89 13.74
CA ILE A 95 16.61 -15.17 12.53
C ILE A 95 17.96 -14.47 12.57
N SER A 96 18.94 -15.04 11.86
CA SER A 96 20.27 -14.43 11.73
C SER A 96 20.26 -13.23 10.77
N ALA A 97 21.33 -12.39 10.83
CA ALA A 97 21.52 -11.28 9.89
C ALA A 97 21.52 -11.76 8.41
N GLU A 98 22.07 -12.94 8.12
CA GLU A 98 22.09 -13.51 6.78
C GLU A 98 20.68 -13.88 6.29
N GLN A 99 19.87 -14.51 7.14
CA GLN A 99 18.47 -14.80 6.86
C GLN A 99 17.64 -13.52 6.70
N MET A 100 17.94 -12.50 7.48
CA MET A 100 17.31 -11.18 7.36
C MET A 100 17.63 -10.54 5.99
N MET A 101 18.90 -10.60 5.55
CA MET A 101 19.32 -10.12 4.23
C MET A 101 18.65 -10.88 3.08
N ASP A 102 18.50 -12.21 3.20
CA ASP A 102 17.80 -13.04 2.21
C ASP A 102 16.32 -12.67 2.12
N ALA A 103 15.67 -12.47 3.26
CA ALA A 103 14.29 -12.01 3.31
C ALA A 103 14.11 -10.63 2.66
N TYR A 104 15.02 -9.67 2.89
CA TYR A 104 15.00 -8.37 2.20
C TYR A 104 15.15 -8.51 0.70
N ALA A 105 16.11 -9.31 0.24
CA ALA A 105 16.35 -9.54 -1.18
C ALA A 105 15.14 -10.16 -1.87
N SER A 106 14.34 -10.94 -1.14
CA SER A 106 13.11 -11.59 -1.59
C SER A 106 11.84 -10.74 -1.35
N VAL A 107 11.98 -9.41 -1.38
CA VAL A 107 10.86 -8.45 -1.20
C VAL A 107 10.19 -8.57 0.17
N GLY A 108 10.95 -8.89 1.22
CA GLY A 108 10.44 -9.07 2.58
C GLY A 108 9.65 -10.37 2.80
N MET A 109 9.75 -11.35 1.87
CA MET A 109 9.03 -12.62 1.96
C MET A 109 9.99 -13.81 1.95
N PRO A 110 10.38 -14.35 3.11
CA PRO A 110 11.35 -15.46 3.21
C PRO A 110 10.92 -16.74 2.48
N VAL A 111 9.62 -16.91 2.24
CA VAL A 111 9.04 -18.08 1.56
C VAL A 111 8.71 -17.85 0.10
N ASN A 112 9.18 -16.76 -0.51
CA ASN A 112 8.92 -16.45 -1.92
C ASN A 112 9.56 -17.47 -2.87
N TYR A 113 9.12 -17.51 -4.14
CA TYR A 113 9.79 -18.29 -5.18
C TYR A 113 11.18 -17.73 -5.48
N ARG A 114 12.04 -18.54 -6.12
CA ARG A 114 13.39 -18.12 -6.50
C ARG A 114 13.37 -17.33 -7.79
N HIS A 115 14.24 -16.33 -7.89
CA HIS A 115 14.46 -15.55 -9.09
C HIS A 115 15.86 -14.95 -9.05
N TRP A 116 16.56 -14.87 -10.20
CA TRP A 116 17.93 -14.35 -10.28
C TRP A 116 18.08 -12.94 -9.72
N SER A 117 17.08 -12.08 -9.88
CA SER A 117 17.11 -10.70 -9.38
C SER A 117 17.20 -10.64 -7.85
N PHE A 118 16.63 -11.60 -7.14
CA PHE A 118 16.72 -11.68 -5.67
C PHE A 118 18.14 -12.02 -5.23
N GLY A 119 18.82 -12.96 -5.91
CA GLY A 119 20.24 -13.26 -5.66
C GLY A 119 21.14 -12.05 -5.94
N LYS A 120 20.89 -11.30 -7.01
CA LYS A 120 21.62 -10.07 -7.31
C LYS A 120 21.41 -9.00 -6.24
N GLU A 121 20.18 -8.82 -5.75
CA GLU A 121 19.88 -7.87 -4.68
C GLU A 121 20.52 -8.30 -3.35
N TYR A 122 20.50 -9.61 -3.03
CA TYR A 122 21.21 -10.14 -1.86
C TYR A 122 22.68 -9.75 -1.87
N ILE A 123 23.40 -9.96 -2.99
CA ILE A 123 24.82 -9.58 -3.12
C ILE A 123 25.01 -8.07 -2.95
N ALA A 124 24.08 -7.26 -3.45
CA ALA A 124 24.15 -5.82 -3.32
C ALA A 124 23.92 -5.36 -1.86
N ILE A 125 22.99 -5.98 -1.14
CA ILE A 125 22.71 -5.75 0.27
C ILE A 125 23.91 -6.16 1.13
N ASP A 126 24.43 -7.39 0.94
CA ASP A 126 25.58 -7.91 1.68
C ASP A 126 26.81 -7.01 1.54
N LYS A 127 27.10 -6.54 0.32
CA LYS A 127 28.22 -5.59 0.08
C LYS A 127 28.02 -4.25 0.80
N ARG A 128 26.79 -3.72 0.82
CA ARG A 128 26.47 -2.46 1.51
C ARG A 128 26.56 -2.63 3.02
N TYR A 129 26.05 -3.73 3.54
CA TYR A 129 26.09 -4.08 4.96
C TYR A 129 27.54 -4.23 5.46
N ARG A 130 28.35 -5.07 4.81
CA ARG A 130 29.77 -5.27 5.17
C ARG A 130 30.62 -4.01 5.09
N ARG A 131 30.24 -3.04 4.28
CA ARG A 131 30.90 -1.72 4.19
C ARG A 131 30.39 -0.71 5.21
N GLY A 132 29.42 -1.05 6.02
CA GLY A 132 28.78 -0.13 6.96
C GLY A 132 27.96 0.98 6.30
N HIS A 133 27.63 0.82 5.00
CA HIS A 133 26.82 1.79 4.26
C HIS A 133 25.32 1.57 4.44
N MET A 134 24.93 0.47 5.04
CA MET A 134 23.53 0.09 5.29
C MET A 134 23.47 -0.64 6.64
N GLY A 135 22.59 -0.20 7.54
CA GLY A 135 22.12 -1.01 8.66
C GLY A 135 21.04 -1.96 8.17
N LEU A 136 20.94 -3.13 8.78
CA LEU A 136 19.75 -3.97 8.59
C LEU A 136 18.60 -3.36 9.40
N ALA A 137 17.37 -3.45 8.91
CA ALA A 137 16.25 -3.27 9.80
C ALA A 137 16.24 -4.45 10.78
N TYR A 138 15.78 -4.16 11.97
CA TYR A 138 15.88 -5.10 13.08
C TYR A 138 14.73 -6.12 13.10
N GLU A 139 13.85 -6.02 12.06
CA GLU A 139 12.61 -6.79 11.97
C GLU A 139 12.10 -6.93 10.53
N ILE A 140 11.34 -7.99 10.30
CA ILE A 140 10.41 -8.11 9.18
C ILE A 140 9.08 -8.60 9.75
N VAL A 141 7.97 -8.03 9.31
CA VAL A 141 6.64 -8.44 9.73
C VAL A 141 5.78 -8.80 8.52
N ILE A 142 5.13 -9.95 8.57
CA ILE A 142 4.27 -10.45 7.51
C ILE A 142 2.81 -10.29 7.94
N ASN A 143 2.02 -9.62 7.10
CA ASN A 143 0.57 -9.55 7.25
C ASN A 143 -0.06 -10.92 6.97
N SER A 144 0.02 -11.80 7.93
CA SER A 144 -0.52 -13.16 7.91
C SER A 144 -1.34 -13.45 9.17
N ASN A 145 -2.05 -14.57 9.19
CA ASN A 145 -2.77 -15.04 10.35
C ASN A 145 -2.39 -16.51 10.64
N PRO A 146 -1.53 -16.77 11.65
CA PRO A 146 -0.94 -15.80 12.60
C PRO A 146 -0.02 -14.78 11.92
N CYS A 147 0.10 -13.58 12.50
CA CYS A 147 1.05 -12.56 12.07
C CYS A 147 2.47 -12.99 12.45
N ILE A 148 3.35 -13.14 11.46
CA ILE A 148 4.73 -13.58 11.69
C ILE A 148 5.62 -12.34 11.80
N ALA A 149 6.36 -12.23 12.90
CA ALA A 149 7.37 -11.21 13.11
C ALA A 149 8.74 -11.86 13.25
N TYR A 150 9.65 -11.55 12.33
CA TYR A 150 11.05 -11.98 12.36
C TYR A 150 11.87 -10.94 13.12
N LEU A 151 12.58 -11.39 14.13
CA LEU A 151 13.46 -10.60 14.97
C LEU A 151 14.91 -11.04 14.74
N MET A 152 15.83 -10.10 14.67
CA MET A 152 17.24 -10.41 14.42
C MET A 152 17.90 -10.91 15.73
N GLU A 153 18.69 -11.98 15.65
CA GLU A 153 19.33 -12.59 16.84
C GLU A 153 20.35 -11.67 17.50
N GLU A 154 20.97 -10.76 16.76
CA GLU A 154 21.95 -9.80 17.27
C GLU A 154 21.34 -8.60 18.00
N ASN A 155 20.01 -8.47 18.04
CA ASN A 155 19.34 -7.40 18.77
C ASN A 155 19.59 -7.53 20.28
N SER A 156 19.83 -6.41 20.97
CA SER A 156 19.82 -6.37 22.43
C SER A 156 18.42 -6.63 22.99
N THR A 157 18.30 -6.92 24.27
CA THR A 157 17.00 -7.12 24.95
C THR A 157 16.08 -5.90 24.78
N ALA A 158 16.63 -4.67 24.88
CA ALA A 158 15.87 -3.45 24.67
C ALA A 158 15.37 -3.34 23.22
N MET A 159 16.21 -3.70 22.24
CA MET A 159 15.83 -3.73 20.85
C MET A 159 14.77 -4.80 20.57
N GLN A 160 14.91 -6.01 21.15
CA GLN A 160 13.90 -7.05 21.03
C GLN A 160 12.54 -6.60 21.59
N ALA A 161 12.52 -5.94 22.75
CA ALA A 161 11.30 -5.39 23.33
C ALA A 161 10.66 -4.33 22.44
N LEU A 162 11.48 -3.41 21.87
CA LEU A 162 11.03 -2.39 20.92
C LEU A 162 10.40 -3.05 19.71
N VAL A 163 11.11 -3.99 19.09
CA VAL A 163 10.68 -4.69 17.88
C VAL A 163 9.42 -5.49 18.12
N MET A 164 9.30 -6.19 19.23
CA MET A 164 8.06 -6.89 19.58
C MET A 164 6.86 -5.93 19.68
N ALA A 165 7.02 -4.79 20.36
CA ALA A 165 5.95 -3.80 20.46
C ALA A 165 5.61 -3.18 19.11
N HIS A 166 6.62 -2.94 18.26
CA HIS A 166 6.48 -2.34 16.94
C HIS A 166 5.84 -3.30 15.93
N ALA A 167 6.44 -4.47 15.73
CA ALA A 167 6.01 -5.45 14.73
C ALA A 167 4.75 -6.23 15.18
N ALA A 168 4.83 -6.88 16.33
CA ALA A 168 3.79 -7.82 16.75
C ALA A 168 2.48 -7.14 17.19
N TYR A 169 2.54 -5.87 17.60
CA TYR A 169 1.36 -5.13 18.04
C TYR A 169 1.07 -3.91 17.19
N GLY A 170 2.06 -3.08 16.86
CA GLY A 170 1.90 -1.91 16.02
C GLY A 170 1.47 -2.29 14.60
N HIS A 171 2.36 -2.87 13.82
CA HIS A 171 2.07 -3.27 12.43
C HIS A 171 0.92 -4.28 12.35
N ASN A 172 0.89 -5.27 13.23
CA ASN A 172 -0.16 -6.29 13.24
C ASN A 172 -1.56 -5.67 13.38
N SER A 173 -1.76 -4.75 14.34
CA SER A 173 -3.05 -4.07 14.51
C SER A 173 -3.40 -3.19 13.33
N PHE A 174 -2.41 -2.58 12.68
CA PHE A 174 -2.61 -1.80 11.46
C PHE A 174 -3.08 -2.69 10.30
N PHE A 175 -2.40 -3.80 10.05
CA PHE A 175 -2.77 -4.75 9.00
C PHE A 175 -4.18 -5.29 9.15
N LYS A 176 -4.55 -5.66 10.38
CA LYS A 176 -5.89 -6.17 10.68
C LYS A 176 -6.96 -5.08 10.60
N GLY A 177 -6.62 -3.84 10.98
CA GLY A 177 -7.56 -2.73 11.12
C GLY A 177 -7.80 -1.95 9.84
N ASN A 178 -6.75 -1.59 9.09
CA ASN A 178 -6.85 -0.67 7.96
C ASN A 178 -7.67 -1.23 6.79
N TYR A 179 -8.53 -0.39 6.20
CA TYR A 179 -9.47 -0.79 5.15
C TYR A 179 -8.81 -1.30 3.87
N LEU A 180 -7.61 -0.80 3.50
CA LEU A 180 -6.91 -1.25 2.30
C LEU A 180 -6.41 -2.69 2.44
N PHE A 181 -5.84 -3.03 3.60
CA PHE A 181 -5.42 -4.40 3.87
C PHE A 181 -6.61 -5.34 3.88
N ARG A 182 -7.71 -4.98 4.53
CA ARG A 182 -8.96 -5.76 4.54
C ARG A 182 -9.58 -5.92 3.16
N MET A 183 -9.38 -4.96 2.26
CA MET A 183 -9.92 -4.99 0.90
C MET A 183 -9.08 -5.84 -0.05
N TRP A 184 -7.74 -5.77 0.07
CA TRP A 184 -6.83 -6.25 -0.94
C TRP A 184 -5.94 -7.42 -0.52
N THR A 185 -5.88 -7.74 0.77
CA THR A 185 -5.06 -8.83 1.30
C THR A 185 -5.91 -9.90 1.97
N ASP A 186 -5.42 -11.13 1.96
CA ASP A 186 -5.96 -12.25 2.72
C ASP A 186 -4.86 -12.80 3.61
N ALA A 187 -4.85 -12.34 4.86
CA ALA A 187 -3.83 -12.72 5.83
C ALA A 187 -3.86 -14.23 6.15
N SER A 188 -5.00 -14.89 6.03
CA SER A 188 -5.14 -16.30 6.38
C SER A 188 -4.59 -17.24 5.31
N SER A 189 -4.47 -16.80 4.06
CA SER A 189 -4.06 -17.66 2.94
C SER A 189 -2.70 -17.30 2.33
N ILE A 190 -2.11 -16.16 2.71
CA ILE A 190 -0.90 -15.67 2.00
C ILE A 190 0.29 -16.63 2.11
N ILE A 191 0.54 -17.21 3.28
CA ILE A 191 1.68 -18.11 3.48
C ILE A 191 1.53 -19.36 2.63
N ASP A 192 0.36 -20.00 2.66
CA ASP A 192 0.06 -21.18 1.85
C ASP A 192 0.17 -20.86 0.35
N TYR A 193 -0.28 -19.66 -0.03
CA TYR A 193 -0.19 -19.21 -1.41
C TYR A 193 1.27 -19.01 -1.87
N LEU A 194 2.14 -18.47 -1.01
CA LEU A 194 3.56 -18.31 -1.33
C LEU A 194 4.28 -19.67 -1.41
N VAL A 195 3.96 -20.60 -0.51
CA VAL A 195 4.48 -21.98 -0.57
C VAL A 195 4.04 -22.64 -1.87
N PHE A 196 2.76 -22.52 -2.25
CA PHE A 196 2.26 -22.99 -3.54
C PHE A 196 3.02 -22.34 -4.71
N ALA A 197 3.18 -21.00 -4.70
CA ALA A 197 3.89 -20.27 -5.75
C ALA A 197 5.32 -20.79 -5.94
N ARG A 198 6.04 -21.01 -4.83
CA ARG A 198 7.40 -21.54 -4.83
C ARG A 198 7.48 -22.94 -5.47
N HIS A 199 6.58 -23.84 -5.09
CA HIS A 199 6.54 -25.18 -5.67
C HIS A 199 6.16 -25.15 -7.15
N TYR A 200 5.17 -24.35 -7.52
CA TYR A 200 4.70 -24.25 -8.89
C TYR A 200 5.78 -23.69 -9.83
N VAL A 201 6.51 -22.65 -9.40
CA VAL A 201 7.63 -22.13 -10.19
C VAL A 201 8.70 -23.20 -10.39
N ALA A 202 9.10 -23.91 -9.32
CA ALA A 202 10.09 -24.99 -9.41
C ALA A 202 9.64 -26.13 -10.36
N GLU A 203 8.37 -26.53 -10.31
CA GLU A 203 7.82 -27.53 -11.25
C GLU A 203 7.82 -27.02 -12.71
N CYS A 204 7.58 -25.72 -12.92
CA CYS A 204 7.68 -25.11 -14.24
C CYS A 204 9.13 -25.11 -14.74
N GLU A 205 10.10 -24.76 -13.89
CA GLU A 205 11.53 -24.78 -14.22
C GLU A 205 12.01 -26.19 -14.63
N GLU A 206 11.61 -27.23 -13.88
CA GLU A 206 11.92 -28.61 -14.22
C GLU A 206 11.31 -29.06 -15.56
N ARG A 207 10.10 -28.60 -15.88
CA ARG A 207 9.33 -29.05 -17.03
C ARG A 207 9.64 -28.29 -18.31
N TYR A 208 9.84 -26.97 -18.22
CA TYR A 208 9.96 -26.07 -19.36
C TYR A 208 11.34 -25.42 -19.48
N GLY A 209 12.22 -25.63 -18.50
CA GLY A 209 13.57 -25.07 -18.42
C GLY A 209 13.61 -23.75 -17.66
N GLN A 210 14.66 -23.56 -16.87
CA GLN A 210 14.85 -22.41 -16.02
C GLN A 210 14.84 -21.09 -16.80
N ASP A 211 15.60 -20.98 -17.89
CA ASP A 211 15.71 -19.77 -18.70
C ASP A 211 14.34 -19.31 -19.21
N THR A 212 13.51 -20.26 -19.68
CA THR A 212 12.16 -19.94 -20.21
C THR A 212 11.24 -19.40 -19.13
N VAL A 213 11.31 -19.96 -17.92
CA VAL A 213 10.50 -19.52 -16.78
C VAL A 213 10.99 -18.15 -16.28
N GLU A 214 12.31 -17.96 -16.15
CA GLU A 214 12.88 -16.68 -15.71
C GLU A 214 12.60 -15.54 -16.70
N GLU A 215 12.71 -15.74 -18.01
CA GLU A 215 12.34 -14.73 -19.02
C GLU A 215 10.87 -14.30 -18.91
N LEU A 216 9.98 -15.24 -18.61
CA LEU A 216 8.57 -14.92 -18.39
C LEU A 216 8.38 -14.14 -17.09
N LEU A 217 9.02 -14.58 -16.00
CA LEU A 217 8.97 -13.87 -14.71
C LEU A 217 9.56 -12.46 -14.80
N ASP A 218 10.69 -12.27 -15.51
CA ASP A 218 11.25 -10.96 -15.80
C ASP A 218 10.21 -10.02 -16.43
N SER A 219 9.49 -10.54 -17.42
CA SER A 219 8.45 -9.77 -18.10
C SER A 219 7.27 -9.45 -17.19
N CYS A 220 6.90 -10.38 -16.30
CA CYS A 220 5.86 -10.16 -15.29
C CYS A 220 6.31 -9.13 -14.24
N HIS A 221 7.56 -9.22 -13.76
CA HIS A 221 8.11 -8.28 -12.78
C HIS A 221 8.21 -6.84 -13.33
N ALA A 222 8.59 -6.69 -14.60
CA ALA A 222 8.61 -5.38 -15.26
C ALA A 222 7.24 -4.69 -15.28
N LEU A 223 6.15 -5.47 -15.23
CA LEU A 223 4.77 -4.99 -15.22
C LEU A 223 4.06 -5.10 -13.86
N ALA A 224 4.75 -5.51 -12.79
CA ALA A 224 4.12 -5.78 -11.50
C ALA A 224 3.37 -4.58 -10.94
N SER A 225 3.90 -3.35 -11.08
CA SER A 225 3.23 -2.13 -10.65
C SER A 225 1.95 -1.80 -11.44
N PHE A 226 1.83 -2.29 -12.67
CA PHE A 226 0.64 -2.19 -13.51
C PHE A 226 -0.26 -3.43 -13.44
N GLY A 227 0.08 -4.38 -12.56
CA GLY A 227 -0.65 -5.63 -12.30
C GLY A 227 -1.60 -5.56 -11.10
N VAL A 228 -1.85 -4.37 -10.55
CA VAL A 228 -2.68 -4.19 -9.35
C VAL A 228 -4.05 -3.60 -9.69
N ASP A 229 -5.07 -4.02 -8.95
CA ASP A 229 -6.38 -3.39 -8.99
C ASP A 229 -6.38 -2.22 -7.99
N ARG A 230 -6.61 -1.00 -8.48
CA ARG A 230 -6.70 0.22 -7.66
C ARG A 230 -8.10 0.41 -7.07
N TYR A 231 -9.10 -0.10 -7.78
CA TYR A 231 -10.51 -0.03 -7.40
C TYR A 231 -11.13 -1.43 -7.44
N ARG A 232 -12.09 -1.68 -6.54
CA ARG A 232 -12.85 -2.94 -6.56
C ARG A 232 -13.64 -3.02 -7.87
N ARG A 233 -13.37 -4.04 -8.66
CA ARG A 233 -14.09 -4.24 -9.92
C ARG A 233 -15.56 -4.50 -9.62
N PRO A 234 -16.48 -3.81 -10.28
CA PRO A 234 -17.89 -4.17 -10.21
C PRO A 234 -18.08 -5.58 -10.78
N SER A 235 -19.08 -6.30 -10.27
CA SER A 235 -19.45 -7.60 -10.82
C SER A 235 -19.75 -7.46 -12.32
N ARG A 236 -19.30 -8.42 -13.14
CA ARG A 236 -19.56 -8.39 -14.58
C ARG A 236 -21.08 -8.34 -14.80
N LYS A 237 -21.52 -7.29 -15.46
CA LYS A 237 -22.90 -7.16 -15.91
C LYS A 237 -23.11 -8.07 -17.12
N SER A 238 -24.28 -8.68 -17.24
CA SER A 238 -24.67 -9.32 -18.49
C SER A 238 -24.82 -8.26 -19.59
N LEU A 239 -24.71 -8.66 -20.85
CA LEU A 239 -24.87 -7.73 -21.99
C LEU A 239 -26.21 -6.96 -21.91
N ALA A 240 -27.27 -7.63 -21.46
CA ALA A 240 -28.58 -6.99 -21.25
C ALA A 240 -28.56 -5.92 -20.16
N GLN A 241 -27.87 -6.19 -19.03
CA GLN A 241 -27.70 -5.23 -17.93
C GLN A 241 -26.82 -4.05 -18.34
N GLU A 242 -25.81 -4.28 -19.17
CA GLU A 242 -24.93 -3.23 -19.69
C GLU A 242 -25.68 -2.29 -20.63
N LEU A 243 -26.50 -2.84 -21.52
CA LEU A 243 -27.36 -2.07 -22.41
C LEU A 243 -28.45 -1.28 -21.63
N SER A 244 -29.02 -1.86 -20.58
CA SER A 244 -29.98 -1.16 -19.70
C SER A 244 -29.32 0.00 -18.96
N ALA A 245 -28.17 -0.24 -18.34
CA ALA A 245 -27.41 0.78 -17.62
C ALA A 245 -26.91 1.92 -18.55
N ARG A 246 -26.63 1.60 -19.80
CA ARG A 246 -26.29 2.62 -20.81
C ARG A 246 -27.52 3.48 -21.13
N ARG A 247 -28.68 2.88 -21.39
CA ARG A 247 -29.93 3.63 -21.65
C ARG A 247 -30.33 4.52 -20.46
N GLU A 248 -30.17 4.02 -19.23
CA GLU A 248 -30.44 4.79 -18.02
C GLU A 248 -29.51 6.00 -17.89
N ARG A 249 -28.20 5.83 -18.18
CA ARG A 249 -27.24 6.95 -18.20
C ARG A 249 -27.57 7.98 -19.28
N GLU A 250 -27.92 7.53 -20.48
CA GLU A 250 -28.33 8.41 -21.57
C GLU A 250 -29.61 9.18 -21.21
N ALA A 251 -30.61 8.50 -20.62
CA ALA A 251 -31.84 9.14 -20.16
C ALA A 251 -31.58 10.13 -19.02
N TYR A 252 -30.73 9.78 -18.05
CA TYR A 252 -30.32 10.70 -16.98
C TYR A 252 -29.60 11.93 -17.52
N ALA A 253 -28.64 11.76 -18.43
CA ALA A 253 -27.93 12.87 -19.05
C ALA A 253 -28.90 13.80 -19.82
N GLN A 254 -29.90 13.23 -20.53
CA GLN A 254 -30.94 14.00 -21.21
C GLN A 254 -31.85 14.77 -20.25
N GLN A 255 -32.14 14.21 -19.07
CA GLN A 255 -32.95 14.89 -18.04
C GLN A 255 -32.19 16.05 -17.37
N GLN A 256 -30.85 15.94 -17.24
CA GLN A 256 -30.02 16.99 -16.64
C GLN A 256 -29.72 18.15 -17.61
N VAL A 257 -29.85 17.93 -18.91
CA VAL A 257 -29.70 18.99 -19.89
C VAL A 257 -30.97 19.86 -19.87
N ASN A 258 -30.82 21.12 -19.43
CA ASN A 258 -31.90 22.08 -19.43
C ASN A 258 -32.49 22.18 -20.85
N ARG A 259 -33.82 22.09 -21.01
CA ARG A 259 -34.53 22.14 -22.29
C ARG A 259 -34.14 23.34 -23.17
N LEU A 260 -33.73 24.46 -22.55
CA LEU A 260 -33.20 25.65 -23.24
C LEU A 260 -31.91 25.36 -24.02
N TRP A 261 -31.05 24.45 -23.56
CA TRP A 261 -29.80 24.08 -24.22
C TRP A 261 -29.99 22.98 -25.26
N SER A 262 -31.13 22.26 -25.24
CA SER A 262 -31.45 21.24 -26.25
C SER A 262 -31.87 21.84 -27.60
N THR A 263 -32.14 23.13 -27.64
CA THR A 263 -32.54 23.86 -28.87
C THR A 263 -31.36 24.50 -29.60
N LEU A 264 -30.14 24.39 -29.10
CA LEU A 264 -28.94 24.92 -29.77
C LEU A 264 -28.52 24.04 -30.95
N PRO A 265 -28.11 24.62 -32.09
CA PRO A 265 -27.80 23.89 -33.35
C PRO A 265 -26.70 22.82 -33.22
N TYR A 266 -25.93 22.83 -32.16
CA TYR A 266 -24.79 21.91 -31.93
C TYR A 266 -25.16 20.43 -31.74
N GLN A 267 -26.44 20.12 -31.51
CA GLN A 267 -26.87 18.71 -31.35
C GLN A 267 -27.19 17.98 -32.65
N ALA A 268 -27.39 18.72 -33.74
CA ALA A 268 -27.71 18.10 -35.03
C ALA A 268 -26.50 17.40 -35.69
N GLU A 269 -25.27 17.83 -35.37
CA GLU A 269 -24.07 17.20 -35.94
C GLU A 269 -23.64 15.89 -35.25
N LYS A 270 -24.17 15.58 -34.06
CA LYS A 270 -23.84 14.31 -33.37
C LYS A 270 -24.77 13.13 -33.66
N ALA A 271 -25.91 13.40 -34.32
CA ALA A 271 -26.87 12.35 -34.65
C ALA A 271 -26.45 11.47 -35.83
N ASP A 272 -25.54 11.96 -36.71
CA ASP A 272 -25.02 11.23 -37.86
C ASP A 272 -23.60 10.66 -37.72
N ALA A 273 -23.00 10.76 -36.54
CA ALA A 273 -21.77 10.04 -36.28
C ALA A 273 -22.06 8.53 -36.30
N ALA A 274 -21.60 7.84 -37.33
CA ALA A 274 -21.67 6.39 -37.40
C ALA A 274 -21.20 5.80 -36.05
N PRO A 275 -21.89 4.79 -35.52
CA PRO A 275 -21.49 4.18 -34.23
C PRO A 275 -20.03 3.78 -34.37
N LEU A 276 -19.19 4.32 -33.47
CA LEU A 276 -17.77 3.96 -33.40
C LEU A 276 -17.68 2.43 -33.40
N PRO A 277 -16.79 1.84 -34.20
CA PRO A 277 -16.65 0.39 -34.25
C PRO A 277 -16.47 -0.14 -32.81
N PRO A 278 -17.06 -1.29 -32.49
CA PRO A 278 -16.97 -1.85 -31.15
C PRO A 278 -15.49 -2.05 -30.80
N ARG A 279 -15.03 -1.33 -29.79
CA ARG A 279 -13.67 -1.37 -29.26
C ARG A 279 -13.54 -2.56 -28.29
N PHE A 280 -12.39 -3.21 -28.26
CA PHE A 280 -12.07 -4.22 -27.29
C PHE A 280 -10.79 -3.86 -26.52
N PRO A 281 -10.85 -3.77 -25.18
CA PRO A 281 -12.03 -3.93 -24.33
C PRO A 281 -13.06 -2.79 -24.50
N SER A 282 -14.31 -3.05 -24.14
CA SER A 282 -15.39 -2.03 -24.22
C SER A 282 -15.11 -0.81 -23.35
N GLU A 283 -14.42 -1.00 -22.24
CA GLU A 283 -13.95 0.04 -21.32
C GLU A 283 -12.44 -0.10 -21.11
N PRO A 284 -11.67 1.00 -20.95
CA PRO A 284 -10.24 0.93 -20.66
C PRO A 284 -9.95 0.07 -19.42
N GLN A 285 -8.83 -0.69 -19.47
CA GLN A 285 -8.43 -1.58 -18.37
C GLN A 285 -7.10 -1.13 -17.79
N GLU A 286 -7.09 -0.84 -16.47
CA GLU A 286 -5.89 -0.37 -15.77
C GLU A 286 -4.92 -1.51 -15.42
N ASN A 287 -5.44 -2.69 -15.05
CA ASN A 287 -4.61 -3.81 -14.65
C ASN A 287 -4.13 -4.58 -15.88
N LEU A 288 -2.92 -4.22 -16.35
CA LEU A 288 -2.32 -4.78 -17.56
C LEU A 288 -2.07 -6.29 -17.42
N LEU A 289 -1.51 -6.73 -16.30
CA LEU A 289 -1.24 -8.16 -16.10
C LEU A 289 -2.53 -8.99 -16.06
N TYR A 290 -3.61 -8.45 -15.48
CA TYR A 290 -4.90 -9.13 -15.51
C TYR A 290 -5.45 -9.24 -16.92
N PHE A 291 -5.35 -8.16 -17.70
CA PHE A 291 -5.80 -8.16 -19.09
C PHE A 291 -5.02 -9.19 -19.92
N ILE A 292 -3.70 -9.20 -19.77
CA ILE A 292 -2.81 -10.16 -20.45
C ILE A 292 -3.13 -11.60 -20.01
N GLU A 293 -3.24 -11.85 -18.69
CA GLU A 293 -3.62 -13.16 -18.15
C GLU A 293 -4.89 -13.72 -18.80
N LYS A 294 -5.89 -12.86 -19.03
CA LYS A 294 -7.21 -13.27 -19.57
C LYS A 294 -7.28 -13.33 -21.09
N HIS A 295 -6.53 -12.47 -21.78
CA HIS A 295 -6.78 -12.19 -23.20
C HIS A 295 -5.57 -12.41 -24.12
N ALA A 296 -4.35 -12.58 -23.59
CA ALA A 296 -3.19 -12.86 -24.45
C ALA A 296 -3.37 -14.20 -25.16
N PRO A 297 -3.38 -14.23 -26.51
CA PRO A 297 -3.84 -15.43 -27.22
C PRO A 297 -2.81 -16.57 -27.25
N LEU A 298 -1.51 -16.25 -27.13
CA LEU A 298 -0.42 -17.21 -27.26
C LEU A 298 0.09 -17.79 -25.93
N LEU A 299 -0.31 -17.20 -24.79
CA LEU A 299 0.10 -17.72 -23.49
C LEU A 299 -0.51 -19.12 -23.24
N GLU A 300 0.33 -20.05 -22.87
CA GLU A 300 -0.06 -21.37 -22.41
C GLU A 300 -0.66 -21.34 -20.98
N PRO A 301 -1.40 -22.36 -20.54
CA PRO A 301 -2.00 -22.38 -19.20
C PRO A 301 -0.99 -22.17 -18.06
N TRP A 302 0.20 -22.78 -18.12
CA TRP A 302 1.23 -22.61 -17.11
C TRP A 302 1.81 -21.19 -17.07
N GLN A 303 1.97 -20.56 -18.23
CA GLN A 303 2.43 -19.16 -18.32
C GLN A 303 1.41 -18.20 -17.72
N ARG A 304 0.10 -18.42 -18.00
CA ARG A 304 -0.98 -17.63 -17.38
C ARG A 304 -0.99 -17.74 -15.87
N GLU A 305 -0.65 -18.92 -15.31
CA GLU A 305 -0.58 -19.10 -13.87
C GLU A 305 0.60 -18.31 -13.28
N LEU A 306 1.77 -18.30 -13.92
CA LEU A 306 2.90 -17.47 -13.48
C LEU A 306 2.55 -15.97 -13.52
N VAL A 307 1.89 -15.46 -14.57
CA VAL A 307 1.38 -14.09 -14.62
C VAL A 307 0.42 -13.82 -13.46
N ARG A 308 -0.46 -14.77 -13.14
CA ARG A 308 -1.39 -14.66 -12.00
C ARG A 308 -0.67 -14.62 -10.67
N LEU A 309 0.38 -15.45 -10.48
CA LEU A 309 1.19 -15.47 -9.26
C LEU A 309 1.82 -14.09 -8.99
N VAL A 310 2.53 -13.55 -9.98
CA VAL A 310 3.18 -12.24 -9.85
C VAL A 310 2.14 -11.14 -9.57
N ARG A 311 1.02 -11.16 -10.29
CA ARG A 311 -0.07 -10.20 -10.09
C ARG A 311 -0.66 -10.26 -8.68
N LYS A 312 -0.91 -11.45 -8.15
CA LYS A 312 -1.48 -11.61 -6.79
C LYS A 312 -0.50 -11.17 -5.70
N ILE A 313 0.79 -11.46 -5.86
CA ILE A 313 1.83 -11.00 -4.94
C ILE A 313 1.96 -9.48 -5.01
N ALA A 314 1.97 -8.88 -6.21
CA ALA A 314 1.98 -7.43 -6.35
C ALA A 314 0.76 -6.76 -5.68
N GLN A 315 -0.44 -7.35 -5.82
CA GLN A 315 -1.66 -6.87 -5.16
C GLN A 315 -1.57 -6.96 -3.64
N TYR A 316 -0.93 -8.00 -3.09
CA TYR A 316 -0.74 -8.14 -1.64
C TYR A 316 0.12 -7.01 -1.05
N PHE A 317 1.15 -6.55 -1.78
CA PHE A 317 2.01 -5.45 -1.33
C PHE A 317 1.45 -4.05 -1.61
N TYR A 318 0.42 -3.94 -2.44
CA TYR A 318 -0.11 -2.64 -2.85
C TYR A 318 -0.62 -1.76 -1.70
N PRO A 319 -1.34 -2.27 -0.66
CA PRO A 319 -1.73 -1.48 0.50
C PRO A 319 -0.55 -0.87 1.25
N GLN A 320 0.57 -1.58 1.40
CA GLN A 320 1.76 -1.08 2.11
C GLN A 320 2.33 0.18 1.44
N ARG A 321 2.33 0.22 0.10
CA ARG A 321 2.80 1.38 -0.67
C ARG A 321 1.93 2.63 -0.50
N GLN A 322 0.65 2.45 -0.12
CA GLN A 322 -0.32 3.53 0.09
C GLN A 322 -0.42 3.99 1.53
N THR A 323 0.23 3.30 2.46
CA THR A 323 0.08 3.50 3.91
C THR A 323 1.43 3.53 4.63
N GLN A 324 2.51 3.86 3.95
CA GLN A 324 3.85 3.82 4.55
C GLN A 324 3.97 4.76 5.75
N VAL A 325 3.53 6.03 5.61
CA VAL A 325 3.57 7.01 6.71
C VAL A 325 2.66 6.60 7.86
N MET A 326 1.46 6.13 7.53
CA MET A 326 0.49 5.71 8.55
C MET A 326 0.94 4.45 9.28
N ASN A 327 1.37 3.43 8.54
CA ASN A 327 1.74 2.13 9.09
C ASN A 327 2.98 2.23 9.98
N GLU A 328 4.04 2.88 9.49
CA GLU A 328 5.25 3.12 10.27
C GLU A 328 4.98 4.05 11.47
N GLY A 329 4.27 5.13 11.24
CA GLY A 329 3.89 6.06 12.31
C GLY A 329 3.02 5.43 13.39
N TRP A 330 2.09 4.55 13.03
CA TRP A 330 1.24 3.79 13.94
C TRP A 330 2.06 2.82 14.80
N ALA A 331 2.95 2.07 14.17
CA ALA A 331 3.81 1.12 14.86
C ALA A 331 4.76 1.83 15.83
N VAL A 332 5.35 2.97 15.42
CA VAL A 332 6.18 3.81 16.31
C VAL A 332 5.36 4.41 17.45
N PHE A 333 4.14 4.88 17.18
CA PHE A 333 3.27 5.42 18.22
C PHE A 333 2.96 4.36 19.29
N TRP A 334 2.64 3.14 18.87
CA TRP A 334 2.30 2.08 19.81
C TRP A 334 3.51 1.51 20.54
N HIS A 335 4.66 1.29 19.88
CA HIS A 335 5.83 0.86 20.62
C HIS A 335 6.23 1.90 21.68
N HIS A 336 6.18 3.19 21.32
CA HIS A 336 6.47 4.26 22.28
C HIS A 336 5.45 4.27 23.43
N HIS A 337 4.17 4.15 23.14
CA HIS A 337 3.13 4.20 24.16
C HIS A 337 3.17 2.99 25.09
N LEU A 338 3.29 1.77 24.55
CA LEU A 338 3.28 0.53 25.32
C LEU A 338 4.50 0.43 26.24
N LEU A 339 5.70 0.74 25.74
CA LEU A 339 6.91 0.66 26.56
C LEU A 339 6.95 1.75 27.64
N ASN A 340 6.45 2.96 27.37
CA ASN A 340 6.27 3.95 28.43
C ASN A 340 5.28 3.50 29.49
N CYS A 341 4.15 2.87 29.11
CA CYS A 341 3.21 2.32 30.10
C CYS A 341 3.86 1.26 30.99
N LEU A 342 4.65 0.35 30.40
CA LEU A 342 5.37 -0.66 31.18
C LEU A 342 6.42 -0.06 32.12
N TYR A 343 7.09 1.04 31.70
CA TYR A 343 8.01 1.78 32.55
C TYR A 343 7.29 2.48 33.69
N ASP A 344 6.20 3.21 33.41
CA ASP A 344 5.37 3.89 34.43
C ASP A 344 4.77 2.90 35.44
N GLU A 345 4.50 1.67 35.02
CA GLU A 345 4.06 0.56 35.90
C GLU A 345 5.21 -0.10 36.69
N GLY A 346 6.46 0.38 36.51
CA GLY A 346 7.64 -0.17 37.20
C GLY A 346 8.09 -1.55 36.71
N GLN A 347 7.66 -1.95 35.51
CA GLN A 347 8.05 -3.23 34.90
C GLN A 347 9.39 -3.16 34.16
N LEU A 348 9.78 -1.98 33.66
CA LEU A 348 11.05 -1.75 32.95
C LEU A 348 12.01 -0.97 33.85
N SER A 349 13.31 -1.28 33.76
CA SER A 349 14.37 -0.57 34.48
C SER A 349 14.71 0.77 33.78
N ASP A 350 15.34 1.68 34.54
CA ASP A 350 15.89 2.94 34.02
C ASP A 350 16.94 2.69 32.92
N GLY A 351 17.78 1.64 33.08
CA GLY A 351 18.81 1.27 32.12
C GLY A 351 18.22 0.88 30.75
N LEU A 352 17.24 -0.03 30.79
CA LEU A 352 16.53 -0.46 29.58
C LEU A 352 15.77 0.71 28.93
N MET A 353 15.14 1.57 29.74
CA MET A 353 14.43 2.74 29.26
C MET A 353 15.36 3.73 28.55
N LEU A 354 16.56 3.98 29.05
CA LEU A 354 17.55 4.87 28.42
C LEU A 354 18.04 4.30 27.09
N GLU A 355 18.37 3.00 27.04
CA GLU A 355 18.75 2.33 25.79
C GLU A 355 17.62 2.41 24.76
N TRP A 356 16.41 2.06 25.17
CA TRP A 356 15.24 2.11 24.30
C TRP A 356 14.96 3.51 23.77
N LEU A 357 15.08 4.58 24.56
CA LEU A 357 14.92 5.97 24.12
C LEU A 357 15.94 6.34 23.03
N GLY A 358 17.19 5.88 23.18
CA GLY A 358 18.22 6.03 22.17
C GLY A 358 17.83 5.36 20.84
N LEU A 359 17.37 4.12 20.89
CA LEU A 359 16.91 3.37 19.72
C LEU A 359 15.71 4.04 19.03
N HIS A 360 14.71 4.43 19.82
CA HIS A 360 13.54 5.16 19.33
C HIS A 360 13.93 6.47 18.61
N THR A 361 14.86 7.23 19.19
CA THR A 361 15.32 8.49 18.58
C THR A 361 16.02 8.26 17.27
N ASN A 362 16.78 7.18 17.13
CA ASN A 362 17.45 6.81 15.88
C ASN A 362 16.44 6.48 14.77
N VAL A 363 15.35 5.78 15.07
CA VAL A 363 14.27 5.50 14.10
C VAL A 363 13.64 6.78 13.58
N LEU A 364 13.50 7.79 14.44
CA LEU A 364 12.87 9.09 14.10
C LEU A 364 13.85 10.10 13.49
N TYR A 365 15.13 9.77 13.34
CA TYR A 365 16.11 10.72 12.86
C TYR A 365 15.76 11.22 11.46
N GLN A 366 15.65 12.53 11.31
CA GLN A 366 15.45 13.22 10.04
C GLN A 366 16.74 13.91 9.61
N PRO A 367 17.41 13.47 8.55
CA PRO A 367 18.57 14.18 8.03
C PRO A 367 18.22 15.61 7.62
N PRO A 368 19.10 16.59 7.87
CA PRO A 368 18.89 17.96 7.38
C PRO A 368 18.75 18.01 5.86
N LEU A 369 17.94 18.93 5.33
CA LEU A 369 17.65 19.07 3.89
C LEU A 369 18.90 19.15 3.01
N ARG A 370 19.97 19.81 3.51
CA ARG A 370 21.25 19.94 2.78
C ARG A 370 22.19 18.76 2.94
N SER A 371 21.81 17.74 3.71
CA SER A 371 22.63 16.54 3.90
C SER A 371 22.55 15.65 2.65
N ARG A 372 23.66 15.01 2.28
CA ARG A 372 23.67 13.95 1.26
C ARG A 372 22.84 12.73 1.64
N ALA A 373 22.55 12.56 2.92
CA ALA A 373 21.68 11.49 3.44
C ALA A 373 20.18 11.84 3.37
N TYR A 374 19.82 13.07 2.92
CA TYR A 374 18.41 13.45 2.78
C TYR A 374 17.80 12.78 1.55
N THR A 375 16.87 11.88 1.77
CA THR A 375 16.12 11.16 0.73
C THR A 375 14.62 11.48 0.73
N GLY A 376 14.24 12.54 1.45
CA GLY A 376 12.84 12.91 1.68
C GLY A 376 12.50 12.99 3.16
N ILE A 377 11.23 13.19 3.46
CA ILE A 377 10.73 13.20 4.84
C ILE A 377 10.71 11.76 5.35
N ASN A 378 11.28 11.55 6.55
CA ASN A 378 11.23 10.23 7.20
C ASN A 378 9.78 9.86 7.54
N PRO A 379 9.20 8.78 6.96
CA PRO A 379 7.82 8.40 7.18
C PRO A 379 7.53 8.02 8.64
N TYR A 380 8.49 7.42 9.34
CA TYR A 380 8.39 7.10 10.78
C TYR A 380 8.21 8.38 11.61
N ALA A 381 9.05 9.38 11.35
CA ALA A 381 9.01 10.66 12.08
C ALA A 381 7.71 11.44 11.80
N LEU A 382 7.30 11.53 10.54
CA LEU A 382 6.09 12.23 10.16
C LEU A 382 4.84 11.54 10.72
N GLY A 383 4.72 10.25 10.52
CA GLY A 383 3.56 9.47 10.97
C GLY A 383 3.42 9.49 12.49
N PHE A 384 4.51 9.26 13.22
CA PHE A 384 4.53 9.34 14.68
C PHE A 384 4.14 10.72 15.20
N ALA A 385 4.71 11.78 14.62
CA ALA A 385 4.38 13.15 15.00
C ALA A 385 2.89 13.46 14.78
N MET A 386 2.32 12.98 13.68
CA MET A 386 0.90 13.16 13.37
C MET A 386 0.00 12.40 14.36
N TYR A 387 0.25 11.14 14.67
CA TYR A 387 -0.55 10.40 15.65
C TYR A 387 -0.45 11.00 17.06
N ARG A 388 0.74 11.46 17.47
CA ARG A 388 0.90 12.19 18.73
C ARG A 388 0.13 13.50 18.75
N ASP A 389 0.11 14.22 17.63
CA ASP A 389 -0.59 15.49 17.54
C ASP A 389 -2.12 15.31 17.53
N ILE A 390 -2.64 14.28 16.86
CA ILE A 390 -4.05 13.89 16.97
C ILE A 390 -4.41 13.62 18.43
N ARG A 391 -3.61 12.82 19.14
CA ARG A 391 -3.83 12.57 20.58
C ARG A 391 -3.84 13.87 21.38
N ARG A 392 -2.88 14.76 21.17
CA ARG A 392 -2.81 16.07 21.85
C ARG A 392 -4.05 16.93 21.57
N ILE A 393 -4.49 17.00 20.30
CA ILE A 393 -5.70 17.73 19.89
C ILE A 393 -6.93 17.18 20.61
N CYS A 394 -7.00 15.87 20.80
CA CYS A 394 -8.09 15.25 21.55
C CYS A 394 -8.02 15.57 23.05
N GLU A 395 -6.83 15.45 23.67
CA GLU A 395 -6.67 15.61 25.12
C GLU A 395 -6.60 17.07 25.58
N SER A 396 -5.92 17.92 24.80
CA SER A 396 -5.60 19.31 25.19
C SER A 396 -5.63 20.27 24.00
N PRO A 397 -6.80 20.50 23.37
CA PRO A 397 -6.92 21.33 22.18
C PRO A 397 -6.71 22.81 22.47
N THR A 398 -5.90 23.45 21.64
CA THR A 398 -5.75 24.92 21.61
C THR A 398 -6.92 25.60 20.85
N PRO A 399 -7.08 26.92 20.88
CA PRO A 399 -8.04 27.64 20.03
C PRO A 399 -7.80 27.37 18.52
N GLU A 400 -6.53 27.35 18.08
CA GLU A 400 -6.16 27.02 16.71
C GLU A 400 -6.61 25.58 16.34
N ASP A 401 -6.40 24.60 17.23
CA ASP A 401 -6.84 23.23 17.01
C ASP A 401 -8.38 23.13 16.87
N ARG A 402 -9.14 23.86 17.66
CA ARG A 402 -10.60 23.90 17.57
C ARG A 402 -11.10 24.50 16.25
N GLN A 403 -10.34 25.43 15.71
CA GLN A 403 -10.63 26.01 14.40
C GLN A 403 -10.33 25.05 13.25
N TRP A 404 -9.18 24.37 13.30
CA TRP A 404 -8.73 23.48 12.23
C TRP A 404 -9.32 22.06 12.30
N PHE A 405 -9.65 21.60 13.50
CA PHE A 405 -10.11 20.24 13.78
C PHE A 405 -11.32 20.23 14.74
N PRO A 406 -12.43 20.91 14.40
CA PRO A 406 -13.58 21.03 15.30
C PRO A 406 -14.18 19.68 15.69
N ASP A 407 -14.09 18.67 14.82
CA ASP A 407 -14.70 17.36 15.01
C ASP A 407 -13.94 16.46 15.99
N ILE A 408 -12.62 16.67 16.13
CA ILE A 408 -11.77 15.82 16.98
C ILE A 408 -11.24 16.52 18.23
N ALA A 409 -11.31 17.87 18.29
CA ALA A 409 -10.82 18.64 19.43
C ALA A 409 -11.62 18.33 20.71
N GLY A 410 -10.97 17.66 21.67
CA GLY A 410 -11.60 17.24 22.93
C GLY A 410 -12.38 15.92 22.85
N SER A 411 -12.25 15.15 21.75
CA SER A 411 -12.84 13.82 21.58
C SER A 411 -12.01 12.73 22.29
N PRO A 412 -12.54 11.51 22.49
CA PRO A 412 -11.76 10.38 23.02
C PRO A 412 -10.62 9.99 22.05
N TRP A 413 -9.37 10.16 22.48
CA TRP A 413 -8.20 10.01 21.60
C TRP A 413 -8.04 8.59 21.02
N LEU A 414 -8.30 7.53 21.80
CA LEU A 414 -8.21 6.14 21.30
C LEU A 414 -9.18 5.88 20.13
N ALA A 415 -10.42 6.31 20.27
CA ALA A 415 -11.43 6.15 19.23
C ALA A 415 -11.10 6.98 17.98
N THR A 416 -10.53 8.17 18.17
CA THR A 416 -10.11 9.05 17.06
C THR A 416 -8.92 8.47 16.30
N LEU A 417 -7.91 7.94 17.03
CA LEU A 417 -6.77 7.28 16.41
C LEU A 417 -7.18 6.00 15.67
N ASP A 418 -8.06 5.17 16.29
CA ASP A 418 -8.57 3.96 15.63
C ASP A 418 -9.35 4.32 14.36
N HIS A 419 -10.19 5.37 14.41
CA HIS A 419 -10.89 5.86 13.21
C HIS A 419 -9.92 6.32 12.11
N ALA A 420 -8.90 7.08 12.46
CA ALA A 420 -7.89 7.53 11.51
C ALA A 420 -7.12 6.35 10.88
N MET A 421 -6.68 5.40 11.71
CA MET A 421 -5.97 4.21 11.25
C MET A 421 -6.82 3.37 10.29
N ARG A 422 -8.09 3.14 10.61
CA ARG A 422 -8.98 2.25 9.86
C ARG A 422 -9.42 2.80 8.50
N ASN A 423 -9.59 4.11 8.36
CA ASN A 423 -10.36 4.71 7.27
C ASN A 423 -9.55 5.56 6.31
N TYR A 424 -8.26 5.74 6.55
CA TYR A 424 -7.40 6.62 5.75
C TYR A 424 -6.23 5.85 5.12
N LYS A 425 -5.66 6.41 4.07
CA LYS A 425 -4.37 6.11 3.46
C LYS A 425 -3.48 7.36 3.58
N ASP A 426 -2.18 7.25 3.29
CA ASP A 426 -1.22 8.33 3.52
C ASP A 426 -1.66 9.68 2.95
N GLU A 427 -2.07 9.71 1.68
CA GLU A 427 -2.57 10.93 1.04
C GLU A 427 -3.69 11.59 1.84
N SER A 428 -4.74 10.85 2.12
CA SER A 428 -5.92 11.37 2.83
C SER A 428 -5.64 11.62 4.32
N PHE A 429 -4.76 10.85 4.94
CA PHE A 429 -4.33 11.05 6.32
C PHE A 429 -3.57 12.37 6.49
N VAL A 430 -2.57 12.63 5.62
CA VAL A 430 -1.83 13.89 5.59
C VAL A 430 -2.79 15.05 5.28
N GLY A 431 -3.64 14.88 4.25
CA GLY A 431 -4.63 15.88 3.86
C GLY A 431 -5.62 16.24 4.95
N GLN A 432 -5.96 15.31 5.85
CA GLN A 432 -6.93 15.53 6.93
C GLN A 432 -6.28 15.98 8.23
N PHE A 433 -5.15 15.40 8.65
CA PHE A 433 -4.66 15.50 10.03
C PHE A 433 -3.35 16.28 10.20
N LEU A 434 -2.67 16.69 9.14
CA LEU A 434 -1.45 17.51 9.27
C LEU A 434 -1.80 18.92 9.77
N SER A 435 -1.44 19.22 11.02
CA SER A 435 -1.81 20.47 11.67
C SER A 435 -0.84 21.62 11.36
N PRO A 436 -1.28 22.90 11.45
CA PRO A 436 -0.40 24.07 11.38
C PRO A 436 0.74 24.01 12.40
N ARG A 437 0.45 23.54 13.61
CA ARG A 437 1.46 23.36 14.65
C ARG A 437 2.57 22.41 14.20
N LEU A 438 2.22 21.24 13.63
CA LEU A 438 3.23 20.29 13.12
C LEU A 438 4.00 20.86 11.95
N MET A 439 3.36 21.56 11.02
CA MET A 439 4.05 22.20 9.90
C MET A 439 5.12 23.19 10.41
N ARG A 440 4.80 24.00 11.43
CA ARG A 440 5.78 24.89 12.07
C ARG A 440 6.88 24.12 12.79
N GLN A 441 6.53 23.07 13.55
CA GLN A 441 7.48 22.26 14.31
C GLN A 441 8.47 21.54 13.39
N LEU A 442 7.98 20.98 12.30
CA LEU A 442 8.78 20.28 11.30
C LEU A 442 9.42 21.23 10.27
N ARG A 443 9.15 22.54 10.39
CA ARG A 443 9.65 23.59 9.48
C ARG A 443 9.33 23.28 8.02
N LEU A 444 8.13 22.79 7.75
CA LEU A 444 7.70 22.47 6.40
C LEU A 444 7.43 23.78 5.63
N PHE A 445 7.89 23.79 4.37
CA PHE A 445 7.58 24.84 3.39
C PHE A 445 7.54 24.22 2.00
N ALA A 446 6.74 24.77 1.10
CA ALA A 446 6.72 24.34 -0.29
C ALA A 446 7.69 25.19 -1.11
N VAL A 447 8.47 24.53 -1.95
CA VAL A 447 9.44 25.15 -2.84
C VAL A 447 9.05 24.81 -4.27
N HIS A 448 9.06 25.81 -5.13
CA HIS A 448 9.04 25.64 -6.56
C HIS A 448 10.48 25.61 -7.06
N ASP A 449 10.89 24.49 -7.65
CA ASP A 449 12.20 24.28 -8.24
C ASP A 449 12.04 24.29 -9.76
N ASP A 450 12.33 25.41 -10.39
CA ASP A 450 12.40 25.50 -11.84
C ASP A 450 13.83 25.17 -12.28
N ALA A 451 14.00 24.10 -13.05
CA ALA A 451 15.29 23.67 -13.56
C ALA A 451 16.01 24.74 -14.40
N GLN A 452 15.31 25.79 -14.85
CA GLN A 452 15.86 26.92 -15.62
C GLN A 452 16.20 28.13 -14.73
N ALA A 453 15.75 28.15 -13.47
CA ALA A 453 16.01 29.24 -12.53
C ALA A 453 17.18 28.90 -11.58
N PRO A 454 18.11 29.85 -11.32
CA PRO A 454 19.23 29.62 -10.40
C PRO A 454 18.81 29.58 -8.92
N ASP A 455 17.64 30.10 -8.59
CA ASP A 455 17.16 30.25 -7.22
C ASP A 455 15.87 29.44 -6.98
N LEU A 456 15.73 28.91 -5.76
CA LEU A 456 14.52 28.23 -5.31
C LEU A 456 13.47 29.27 -4.88
N GLU A 457 12.26 29.17 -5.38
CA GLU A 457 11.14 30.01 -4.97
C GLU A 457 10.33 29.33 -3.86
N VAL A 458 10.08 30.04 -2.76
CA VAL A 458 9.21 29.54 -1.69
C VAL A 458 7.75 29.80 -2.09
N ALA A 459 7.04 28.73 -2.44
CA ALA A 459 5.66 28.80 -2.91
C ALA A 459 4.63 28.91 -1.79
N ALA A 460 4.93 28.40 -0.58
CA ALA A 460 4.01 28.46 0.56
C ALA A 460 4.74 28.72 1.89
N ILE A 461 4.17 29.59 2.70
CA ILE A 461 4.68 30.01 4.01
C ILE A 461 3.68 29.66 5.13
N HIS A 462 4.07 29.92 6.41
CA HIS A 462 3.26 29.59 7.58
C HIS A 462 2.17 30.63 7.87
N ASP A 463 1.24 30.83 6.95
CA ASP A 463 -0.02 31.56 7.15
C ASP A 463 -1.23 30.66 6.81
N ALA A 464 -2.45 31.18 6.94
CA ALA A 464 -3.66 30.35 6.75
C ALA A 464 -3.77 29.75 5.34
N ALA A 465 -3.41 30.48 4.30
CA ALA A 465 -3.40 29.97 2.92
C ALA A 465 -2.26 28.98 2.69
N GLY A 466 -1.04 29.33 3.16
CA GLY A 466 0.13 28.50 3.04
C GLY A 466 0.00 27.15 3.78
N TYR A 467 -0.66 27.09 4.94
CA TYR A 467 -0.93 25.81 5.59
C TYR A 467 -1.83 24.89 4.77
N LEU A 468 -2.84 25.43 4.08
CA LEU A 468 -3.69 24.64 3.19
C LEU A 468 -2.90 24.12 1.99
N GLU A 469 -2.07 24.97 1.39
CA GLU A 469 -1.25 24.60 0.26
C GLU A 469 -0.16 23.57 0.62
N LEU A 470 0.53 23.77 1.76
CA LEU A 470 1.50 22.80 2.28
C LEU A 470 0.86 21.43 2.50
N ARG A 471 -0.33 21.40 3.11
CA ARG A 471 -1.07 20.16 3.34
C ARG A 471 -1.43 19.48 2.03
N GLN A 472 -1.92 20.22 1.04
CA GLN A 472 -2.26 19.69 -0.27
C GLN A 472 -1.03 19.20 -1.03
N THR A 473 0.06 19.96 -1.02
CA THR A 473 1.31 19.61 -1.69
C THR A 473 1.91 18.34 -1.12
N LEU A 474 1.98 18.25 0.21
CA LEU A 474 2.50 17.04 0.87
C LEU A 474 1.56 15.84 0.66
N SER A 475 0.26 16.03 0.74
CA SER A 475 -0.74 14.99 0.45
C SER A 475 -0.57 14.43 -0.96
N ARG A 476 -0.41 15.29 -1.98
CA ARG A 476 -0.17 14.87 -3.37
C ARG A 476 1.11 14.06 -3.54
N GLN A 477 2.15 14.30 -2.72
CA GLN A 477 3.38 13.50 -2.78
C GLN A 477 3.16 12.03 -2.37
N TYR A 478 2.14 11.75 -1.57
CA TYR A 478 1.76 10.39 -1.16
C TYR A 478 0.66 9.78 -2.03
N ASP A 479 0.08 10.54 -2.95
CA ASP A 479 -0.90 9.99 -3.89
C ASP A 479 -0.22 9.17 -4.99
N LEU A 480 -0.39 7.86 -4.96
CA LEU A 480 0.14 6.97 -6.01
C LEU A 480 -0.46 7.27 -7.38
N GLY A 481 -1.68 7.80 -7.43
CA GLY A 481 -2.32 8.21 -8.69
C GLY A 481 -1.59 9.32 -9.42
N THR A 482 -0.86 10.19 -8.68
CA THR A 482 -0.01 11.25 -9.25
C THR A 482 1.45 10.83 -9.46
N ARG A 483 1.91 9.80 -8.74
CA ARG A 483 3.30 9.32 -8.80
C ARG A 483 3.52 8.25 -9.87
N GLU A 484 2.54 7.39 -10.06
CA GLU A 484 2.60 6.29 -11.03
C GLU A 484 1.94 6.70 -12.34
N PRO A 485 2.52 6.35 -13.50
CA PRO A 485 1.90 6.61 -14.78
C PRO A 485 0.53 5.97 -14.88
N ASN A 486 -0.46 6.71 -15.35
CA ASN A 486 -1.79 6.17 -15.63
C ASN A 486 -1.81 5.55 -17.04
N ILE A 487 -1.44 4.27 -17.11
CA ILE A 487 -1.42 3.49 -18.36
C ILE A 487 -2.57 2.49 -18.34
N GLN A 488 -3.36 2.49 -19.41
CA GLN A 488 -4.52 1.63 -19.53
C GLN A 488 -4.50 0.88 -20.88
N VAL A 489 -5.01 -0.33 -20.91
CA VAL A 489 -5.35 -0.99 -22.18
C VAL A 489 -6.51 -0.24 -22.81
N TRP A 490 -6.25 0.33 -23.96
CA TRP A 490 -7.22 1.15 -24.67
C TRP A 490 -7.98 0.38 -25.75
N ASP A 491 -7.26 -0.40 -26.56
CA ASP A 491 -7.84 -1.17 -27.65
C ASP A 491 -6.95 -2.37 -28.03
N VAL A 492 -7.51 -3.32 -28.77
CA VAL A 492 -6.79 -4.40 -29.44
C VAL A 492 -7.27 -4.49 -30.87
N ASN A 493 -6.34 -4.49 -31.83
CA ASN A 493 -6.66 -4.64 -33.24
C ASN A 493 -7.09 -6.08 -33.58
N LEU A 494 -8.30 -6.47 -33.15
CA LEU A 494 -8.81 -7.84 -33.31
C LEU A 494 -8.97 -8.28 -34.77
N LYS A 495 -9.17 -7.32 -35.69
CA LYS A 495 -9.40 -7.58 -37.12
C LYS A 495 -8.12 -7.58 -37.97
N GLY A 496 -6.99 -7.18 -37.38
CA GLY A 496 -5.70 -7.06 -38.04
C GLY A 496 -4.62 -7.89 -37.36
N ASP A 497 -3.52 -7.23 -37.04
CA ASP A 497 -2.27 -7.79 -36.52
C ASP A 497 -2.27 -8.07 -35.01
N ARG A 498 -3.40 -7.88 -34.35
CA ARG A 498 -3.59 -8.04 -32.88
C ARG A 498 -2.73 -7.10 -32.04
N THR A 499 -2.27 -5.98 -32.59
CA THR A 499 -1.54 -4.96 -31.84
C THR A 499 -2.34 -4.53 -30.62
N LEU A 500 -1.70 -4.56 -29.45
CA LEU A 500 -2.24 -4.04 -28.19
C LEU A 500 -1.99 -2.53 -28.13
N VAL A 501 -3.05 -1.75 -28.01
CA VAL A 501 -2.98 -0.30 -27.87
C VAL A 501 -3.11 0.08 -26.41
N LEU A 502 -2.07 0.66 -25.86
CA LEU A 502 -2.02 1.23 -24.52
C LEU A 502 -2.17 2.75 -24.62
N ARG A 503 -2.77 3.36 -23.62
CA ARG A 503 -2.88 4.80 -23.52
C ARG A 503 -2.42 5.29 -22.16
N HIS A 504 -1.52 6.27 -22.17
CA HIS A 504 -1.07 7.01 -21.01
C HIS A 504 -1.70 8.40 -21.03
N THR A 505 -2.25 8.85 -19.91
CA THR A 505 -2.69 10.22 -19.72
C THR A 505 -1.74 10.91 -18.75
N GLN A 506 -1.09 11.97 -19.20
CA GLN A 506 -0.15 12.73 -18.36
C GLN A 506 -0.91 13.50 -17.29
N HIS A 507 -0.59 13.20 -16.04
CA HIS A 507 -0.99 14.04 -14.91
C HIS A 507 0.14 15.01 -14.60
N SER A 508 -0.17 16.29 -14.42
CA SER A 508 0.81 17.34 -14.07
C SER A 508 1.96 17.43 -15.08
N GLU A 509 1.68 17.25 -16.36
CA GLU A 509 2.62 17.37 -17.49
C GLU A 509 3.87 16.48 -17.38
N ARG A 510 3.82 15.42 -16.59
CA ARG A 510 4.94 14.47 -16.42
C ARG A 510 4.98 13.47 -17.58
N PRO A 511 6.04 13.50 -18.42
CA PRO A 511 6.22 12.51 -19.47
C PRO A 511 6.62 11.14 -18.87
N LEU A 512 6.51 10.10 -19.70
CA LEU A 512 7.05 8.78 -19.35
C LEU A 512 8.59 8.79 -19.36
N GLY A 513 9.21 7.96 -18.52
CA GLY A 513 10.67 7.87 -18.39
C GLY A 513 11.35 7.11 -19.53
N GLU A 514 12.68 7.11 -19.53
CA GLU A 514 13.53 6.47 -20.54
C GLU A 514 13.34 4.95 -20.64
N SER A 515 12.96 4.29 -19.53
CA SER A 515 12.72 2.85 -19.49
C SER A 515 11.44 2.38 -20.18
N THR A 516 10.60 3.32 -20.68
CA THR A 516 9.31 3.01 -21.29
C THR A 516 9.43 1.98 -22.42
N LEU A 517 10.41 2.12 -23.30
CA LEU A 517 10.60 1.21 -24.43
C LEU A 517 10.93 -0.22 -23.96
N GLU A 518 11.74 -0.37 -22.92
CA GLU A 518 12.10 -1.69 -22.39
C GLU A 518 10.90 -2.37 -21.73
N VAL A 519 10.09 -1.62 -20.97
CA VAL A 519 8.84 -2.16 -20.38
C VAL A 519 7.86 -2.58 -21.48
N LEU A 520 7.78 -1.85 -22.59
CA LEU A 520 6.94 -2.23 -23.73
C LEU A 520 7.42 -3.50 -24.43
N LYS A 521 8.72 -3.76 -24.48
CA LYS A 521 9.26 -5.04 -25.00
C LYS A 521 8.81 -6.23 -24.13
N HIS A 522 8.86 -6.09 -22.81
CA HIS A 522 8.31 -7.09 -21.88
C HIS A 522 6.79 -7.26 -22.06
N THR A 523 6.08 -6.16 -22.27
CA THR A 523 4.64 -6.22 -22.58
C THR A 523 4.36 -6.98 -23.87
N ALA A 524 5.14 -6.75 -24.93
CA ALA A 524 5.00 -7.45 -26.21
C ALA A 524 5.30 -8.95 -26.06
N ARG A 525 6.30 -9.35 -25.29
CA ARG A 525 6.59 -10.76 -24.97
C ARG A 525 5.40 -11.46 -24.32
N LEU A 526 4.80 -10.84 -23.31
CA LEU A 526 3.63 -11.41 -22.63
C LEU A 526 2.38 -11.40 -23.51
N TRP A 527 2.19 -10.38 -24.35
CA TRP A 527 1.04 -10.28 -25.24
C TRP A 527 1.14 -11.21 -26.44
N GLY A 528 2.38 -11.45 -26.95
CA GLY A 528 2.68 -12.27 -28.13
C GLY A 528 2.59 -11.55 -29.47
N PHE A 529 2.19 -10.27 -29.49
CA PHE A 529 2.04 -9.44 -30.68
C PHE A 529 2.60 -8.04 -30.44
N GLY A 530 2.54 -7.17 -31.45
CA GLY A 530 2.99 -5.79 -31.33
C GLY A 530 2.24 -5.01 -30.24
N VAL A 531 2.92 -4.03 -29.67
CA VAL A 531 2.37 -3.11 -28.67
C VAL A 531 2.62 -1.68 -29.09
N ARG A 532 1.59 -0.85 -29.00
CA ARG A 532 1.64 0.60 -29.23
C ARG A 532 1.20 1.34 -27.98
N LEU A 533 1.96 2.33 -27.54
CA LEU A 533 1.64 3.20 -26.41
C LEU A 533 1.49 4.64 -26.89
N GLU A 534 0.31 5.20 -26.68
CA GLU A 534 -0.03 6.60 -26.94
C GLU A 534 0.03 7.38 -25.62
N SER A 535 0.88 8.41 -25.52
CA SER A 535 0.91 9.33 -24.38
C SER A 535 0.20 10.61 -24.75
N LEU A 536 -0.88 10.92 -24.02
CA LEU A 536 -1.69 12.12 -24.21
C LEU A 536 -1.34 13.17 -23.15
N ASP A 537 -1.29 14.43 -23.56
CA ASP A 537 -1.16 15.57 -22.65
C ASP A 537 -2.44 15.83 -21.86
N ALA A 538 -2.44 16.84 -20.98
CA ALA A 538 -3.60 17.22 -20.17
C ALA A 538 -4.81 17.68 -21.03
N ARG A 539 -4.61 18.04 -22.31
CA ARG A 539 -5.67 18.43 -23.25
C ARG A 539 -6.20 17.26 -24.06
N GLY A 540 -5.62 16.05 -23.86
CA GLY A 540 -5.97 14.86 -24.63
C GLY A 540 -5.33 14.80 -26.01
N THR A 541 -4.33 15.64 -26.29
CA THR A 541 -3.59 15.65 -27.54
C THR A 541 -2.44 14.64 -27.46
N LEU A 542 -2.14 13.94 -28.56
CA LEU A 542 -1.01 13.01 -28.62
C LEU A 542 0.31 13.77 -28.47
N ALA A 543 1.00 13.54 -27.36
CA ALA A 543 2.29 14.14 -27.06
C ALA A 543 3.46 13.27 -27.53
N GLN A 544 3.34 11.94 -27.35
CA GLN A 544 4.39 10.99 -27.71
C GLN A 544 3.79 9.61 -28.01
N GLU A 545 4.45 8.86 -28.89
CA GLU A 545 4.05 7.50 -29.27
C GLU A 545 5.27 6.58 -29.29
N TRP A 546 5.09 5.36 -28.80
CA TRP A 546 6.07 4.27 -28.90
C TRP A 546 5.41 3.05 -29.54
N GLN A 547 6.18 2.36 -30.35
CA GLN A 547 5.73 1.12 -30.97
C GLN A 547 6.82 0.05 -30.83
N VAL A 548 6.41 -1.14 -30.43
CA VAL A 548 7.26 -2.34 -30.37
C VAL A 548 6.63 -3.40 -31.26
N PRO A 549 7.40 -4.02 -32.18
CA PRO A 549 6.90 -5.10 -33.03
C PRO A 549 6.58 -6.36 -32.22
N ALA A 550 5.89 -7.31 -32.84
CA ALA A 550 5.74 -8.64 -32.26
C ALA A 550 7.11 -9.26 -31.98
N PRO A 551 7.27 -9.98 -30.85
CA PRO A 551 8.51 -10.69 -30.58
C PRO A 551 8.77 -11.75 -31.67
N PRO A 552 10.02 -12.07 -32.00
CA PRO A 552 10.32 -13.19 -32.87
C PRO A 552 9.81 -14.50 -32.21
N HIS A 553 9.14 -15.31 -33.01
CA HIS A 553 8.61 -16.62 -32.56
C HIS A 553 9.70 -17.67 -32.46
#